data_4ae479c94f8bd6df3fa0af6f61746760
#
_entry.id   4ae479c94f8bd6df3fa0af6f61746760
#
_cell.length_a   1.000
_cell.length_b   1.000
_cell.length_c   1.000
_cell.angle_alpha   90.00
_cell.angle_beta   90.00
_cell.angle_gamma   90.00
#
_symmetry.space_group_name_H-M   'P 1'
#
loop_
_entity.id
_entity.type
_entity.pdbx_description
1 polymer ?
#
loop_
_entity_poly.entity_id
_entity_poly.type
_entity_poly.pdbx_seq_one_letter_code
_entity_poly.pdbx_strand_id
1 'polypeptide(L)'
;MCSPSSMEPVLYRAAMNAKSALPEEVASRFRSALVLKRDVFSTIERGDFLTEQGEVPAVLRRIDVAPWWTFPLAHHLFHREARALAIAGKLGIAPPLLFAGRRSLVRGWIDGLPVHIAKPVADAAYFQSAKRSLRALHRAGLTHNDLAKEQNWLRTSDGRAALTDFQLASRFRRRSFLFRLMAYEDLRHLLKHKRRYAPESLTAGERRVLARKSWLTRIWMATGKRVYYWITRGVLNVADREGGGLRLVDDAPALTAWLKRHPSVRDAAIVAFPDRRSGAGLYAFVESDTPDASLLRELAATAVPARMPERLQVVPRLPRDGLGALRTDILQLIAMNQIDLIDPLIASEAEKEVVARIVAGRHNLRDRYAL
;
A
#
# COMPACT_ATOMS: atom_id res chain seq x y z
N MET A 1 -32.00 -24.36 -15.48
CA MET A 1 -30.89 -24.51 -14.52
C MET A 1 -30.01 -23.29 -14.65
N CYS A 2 -30.22 -22.27 -13.81
CA CYS A 2 -29.40 -21.05 -13.80
C CYS A 2 -28.14 -21.30 -12.98
N SER A 3 -27.00 -20.99 -13.56
CA SER A 3 -25.68 -21.14 -12.97
C SER A 3 -25.45 -20.12 -11.82
N PRO A 4 -24.91 -20.51 -10.65
CA PRO A 4 -24.76 -19.62 -9.48
C PRO A 4 -23.61 -18.62 -9.55
N SER A 5 -22.93 -18.46 -10.69
CA SER A 5 -21.66 -17.72 -10.75
C SER A 5 -21.77 -16.20 -10.97
N SER A 6 -22.96 -15.63 -11.16
CA SER A 6 -23.15 -14.22 -11.47
C SER A 6 -23.59 -13.33 -10.30
N MET A 7 -23.96 -13.90 -9.17
CA MET A 7 -24.47 -13.12 -8.01
C MET A 7 -23.38 -12.71 -7.00
N GLU A 8 -22.26 -13.42 -6.91
CA GLU A 8 -21.19 -13.12 -5.96
C GLU A 8 -20.52 -11.74 -6.14
N PRO A 9 -20.27 -11.22 -7.37
CA PRO A 9 -19.61 -9.92 -7.51
C PRO A 9 -20.47 -8.74 -7.06
N VAL A 10 -21.81 -8.85 -7.17
CA VAL A 10 -22.74 -7.75 -6.87
C VAL A 10 -22.98 -7.62 -5.36
N LEU A 11 -23.16 -8.73 -4.67
CA LEU A 11 -23.31 -8.75 -3.20
C LEU A 11 -22.00 -8.34 -2.49
N TYR A 12 -20.84 -8.72 -3.03
CA TYR A 12 -19.54 -8.30 -2.51
C TYR A 12 -19.29 -6.79 -2.74
N ARG A 13 -19.76 -6.22 -3.84
CA ARG A 13 -19.71 -4.77 -4.11
C ARG A 13 -20.62 -3.96 -3.18
N ALA A 14 -21.84 -4.43 -2.93
CA ALA A 14 -22.77 -3.78 -2.02
C ALA A 14 -22.27 -3.76 -0.58
N ALA A 15 -21.70 -4.86 -0.10
CA ALA A 15 -21.08 -4.96 1.22
C ALA A 15 -19.82 -4.09 1.37
N MET A 16 -19.14 -3.77 0.28
CA MET A 16 -17.95 -2.90 0.28
C MET A 16 -18.26 -1.41 0.26
N ASN A 17 -19.42 -1.00 -0.25
CA ASN A 17 -19.82 0.41 -0.35
C ASN A 17 -20.61 0.93 0.86
N ALA A 18 -21.05 0.06 1.77
CA ALA A 18 -21.55 0.51 3.04
C ALA A 18 -20.41 1.19 3.80
N LYS A 19 -20.54 2.50 4.09
CA LYS A 19 -19.77 3.19 5.12
C LYS A 19 -20.09 2.48 6.43
N SER A 20 -19.37 1.42 6.76
CA SER A 20 -19.61 0.74 8.03
C SER A 20 -19.21 1.71 9.13
N ALA A 21 -20.10 1.94 10.09
CA ALA A 21 -19.83 2.74 11.27
C ALA A 21 -18.52 2.29 11.92
N LEU A 22 -17.82 3.21 12.57
CA LEU A 22 -16.62 2.87 13.34
C LEU A 22 -17.00 1.90 14.46
N PRO A 23 -16.11 0.95 14.84
CA PRO A 23 -16.32 0.09 16.00
C PRO A 23 -16.55 0.95 17.27
N GLU A 24 -17.50 0.55 18.10
CA GLU A 24 -17.85 1.27 19.35
C GLU A 24 -16.62 1.60 20.20
N GLU A 25 -15.64 0.68 20.25
CA GLU A 25 -14.41 0.83 21.04
C GLU A 25 -13.54 2.03 20.64
N VAL A 26 -13.75 2.59 19.43
CA VAL A 26 -12.98 3.74 18.92
C VAL A 26 -13.87 4.86 18.37
N ALA A 27 -15.17 4.65 18.24
CA ALA A 27 -16.11 5.58 17.58
C ALA A 27 -16.13 6.96 18.24
N SER A 28 -16.03 7.03 19.58
CA SER A 28 -16.00 8.28 20.33
C SER A 28 -14.65 9.01 20.33
N ARG A 29 -13.57 8.32 19.90
CA ARG A 29 -12.19 8.81 20.02
C ARG A 29 -11.45 8.94 18.70
N PHE A 30 -11.95 8.33 17.63
CA PHE A 30 -11.32 8.37 16.32
C PHE A 30 -12.22 9.05 15.29
N ARG A 31 -11.71 10.09 14.65
CA ARG A 31 -12.36 10.78 13.54
C ARG A 31 -11.66 10.42 12.25
N SER A 32 -12.31 9.57 11.44
CA SER A 32 -11.76 9.15 10.14
C SER A 32 -11.81 10.30 9.14
N ALA A 33 -10.66 10.61 8.54
CA ALA A 33 -10.55 11.59 7.47
C ALA A 33 -10.42 10.89 6.10
N LEU A 34 -9.70 9.76 6.03
CA LEU A 34 -9.38 9.12 4.77
C LEU A 34 -9.15 7.61 4.92
N VAL A 35 -9.82 6.83 4.09
CA VAL A 35 -9.52 5.39 3.97
C VAL A 35 -8.25 5.22 3.16
N LEU A 36 -7.18 4.73 3.79
CA LEU A 36 -5.91 4.46 3.13
C LEU A 36 -5.94 3.14 2.35
N LYS A 37 -6.53 2.10 2.95
CA LYS A 37 -6.55 0.76 2.37
C LYS A 37 -7.77 0.00 2.86
N ARG A 38 -8.37 -0.80 1.97
CA ARG A 38 -9.40 -1.77 2.32
C ARG A 38 -9.12 -3.07 1.58
N ASP A 39 -8.91 -4.15 2.32
CA ASP A 39 -8.73 -5.48 1.76
C ASP A 39 -9.58 -6.52 2.51
N VAL A 40 -9.41 -7.80 2.18
CA VAL A 40 -10.13 -8.91 2.81
C VAL A 40 -9.71 -9.19 4.26
N PHE A 41 -8.66 -8.54 4.75
CA PHE A 41 -8.17 -8.74 6.11
C PHE A 41 -8.47 -7.57 7.03
N SER A 42 -8.52 -6.33 6.49
CA SER A 42 -8.67 -5.13 7.31
C SER A 42 -9.05 -3.89 6.49
N THR A 43 -9.56 -2.89 7.16
CA THR A 43 -9.60 -1.51 6.67
C THR A 43 -8.59 -0.69 7.46
N ILE A 44 -7.83 0.16 6.76
CA ILE A 44 -6.86 1.10 7.33
C ILE A 44 -7.32 2.50 6.98
N GLU A 45 -7.49 3.33 8.02
CA GLU A 45 -8.01 4.69 7.91
C GLU A 45 -7.03 5.67 8.55
N ARG A 46 -6.77 6.80 7.92
CA ARG A 46 -6.07 7.95 8.51
C ARG A 46 -7.10 8.90 9.09
N GLY A 47 -6.78 9.51 10.21
CA GLY A 47 -7.63 10.49 10.88
C GLY A 47 -6.94 11.02 12.12
N ASP A 48 -7.74 11.53 13.04
CA ASP A 48 -7.28 12.06 14.32
C ASP A 48 -7.82 11.19 15.45
N PHE A 49 -7.00 10.97 16.47
CA PHE A 49 -7.35 10.18 17.64
C PHE A 49 -7.24 11.03 18.91
N LEU A 50 -8.31 11.04 19.69
CA LEU A 50 -8.37 11.77 20.97
C LEU A 50 -7.62 10.98 22.05
N THR A 51 -6.52 11.54 22.52
CA THR A 51 -5.74 11.08 23.68
C THR A 51 -6.03 11.95 24.89
N GLU A 52 -5.49 11.59 26.04
CA GLU A 52 -5.55 12.44 27.25
C GLU A 52 -4.82 13.79 27.06
N GLN A 53 -3.89 13.87 26.13
CA GLN A 53 -3.09 15.07 25.82
C GLN A 53 -3.66 15.89 24.66
N GLY A 54 -4.79 15.48 24.07
CA GLY A 54 -5.44 16.13 22.94
C GLY A 54 -5.53 15.24 21.71
N GLU A 55 -5.99 15.82 20.61
CA GLU A 55 -6.08 15.13 19.31
C GLU A 55 -4.70 14.99 18.66
N VAL A 56 -4.41 13.79 18.15
CA VAL A 56 -3.16 13.51 17.45
C VAL A 56 -3.44 12.79 16.13
N PRO A 57 -2.66 13.09 15.06
CA PRO A 57 -2.76 12.36 13.81
C PRO A 57 -2.50 10.87 14.01
N ALA A 58 -3.38 10.03 13.50
CA ALA A 58 -3.34 8.60 13.77
C ALA A 58 -3.82 7.76 12.58
N VAL A 59 -3.51 6.48 12.66
CA VAL A 59 -3.98 5.46 11.72
C VAL A 59 -4.74 4.39 12.50
N LEU A 60 -6.00 4.22 12.14
CA LEU A 60 -6.85 3.13 12.60
C LEU A 60 -6.72 1.94 11.65
N ARG A 61 -6.44 0.77 12.18
CA ARG A 61 -6.64 -0.51 11.52
C ARG A 61 -7.79 -1.25 12.19
N ARG A 62 -8.76 -1.67 11.40
CA ARG A 62 -9.93 -2.41 11.88
C ARG A 62 -10.09 -3.73 11.11
N ILE A 63 -10.44 -4.79 11.84
CA ILE A 63 -10.64 -6.14 11.30
C ILE A 63 -12.08 -6.65 11.42
N ASP A 64 -12.99 -5.82 11.95
CA ASP A 64 -14.42 -6.14 12.06
C ASP A 64 -15.11 -6.33 10.70
N VAL A 65 -14.55 -5.73 9.66
CA VAL A 65 -15.01 -5.84 8.26
C VAL A 65 -14.45 -7.07 7.53
N ALA A 66 -13.58 -7.85 8.16
CA ALA A 66 -13.00 -9.04 7.56
C ALA A 66 -14.05 -10.15 7.41
N PRO A 67 -14.19 -10.79 6.25
CA PRO A 67 -15.06 -11.95 6.08
C PRO A 67 -14.69 -13.07 7.06
N TRP A 68 -15.68 -13.88 7.45
CA TRP A 68 -15.51 -14.96 8.44
C TRP A 68 -14.35 -15.91 8.09
N TRP A 69 -14.13 -16.20 6.82
CA TRP A 69 -13.07 -17.10 6.34
C TRP A 69 -11.65 -16.50 6.39
N THR A 70 -11.49 -15.17 6.38
CA THR A 70 -10.20 -14.50 6.59
C THR A 70 -9.98 -14.08 8.02
N PHE A 71 -11.05 -13.98 8.82
CA PHE A 71 -11.02 -13.43 10.17
C PHE A 71 -9.98 -14.07 11.09
N PRO A 72 -9.80 -15.43 11.14
CA PRO A 72 -8.78 -16.02 12.00
C PRO A 72 -7.37 -15.53 11.67
N LEU A 73 -7.03 -15.43 10.38
CA LEU A 73 -5.72 -14.93 9.95
C LEU A 73 -5.60 -13.41 10.18
N ALA A 74 -6.65 -12.64 9.87
CA ALA A 74 -6.70 -11.20 10.13
C ALA A 74 -6.48 -10.90 11.62
N HIS A 75 -7.16 -11.64 12.49
CA HIS A 75 -7.05 -11.53 13.94
C HIS A 75 -5.63 -11.90 14.43
N HIS A 76 -5.04 -12.96 13.90
CA HIS A 76 -3.68 -13.35 14.24
C HIS A 76 -2.66 -12.25 13.86
N LEU A 77 -2.72 -11.73 12.63
CA LEU A 77 -1.83 -10.67 12.15
C LEU A 77 -2.03 -9.36 12.93
N PHE A 78 -3.27 -9.02 13.25
CA PHE A 78 -3.63 -7.87 14.08
C PHE A 78 -2.97 -7.92 15.46
N HIS A 79 -3.08 -9.03 16.15
CA HIS A 79 -2.47 -9.17 17.48
C HIS A 79 -0.94 -9.26 17.44
N ARG A 80 -0.37 -9.75 16.35
CA ARG A 80 1.09 -9.69 16.14
C ARG A 80 1.55 -8.23 16.01
N GLU A 81 0.87 -7.44 15.17
CA GLU A 81 1.16 -6.03 15.00
C GLU A 81 1.02 -5.26 16.31
N ALA A 82 -0.10 -5.42 17.03
CA ALA A 82 -0.32 -4.75 18.30
C ALA A 82 0.79 -5.02 19.33
N ARG A 83 1.17 -6.31 19.48
CA ARG A 83 2.25 -6.71 20.40
C ARG A 83 3.61 -6.16 19.99
N ALA A 84 3.90 -6.08 18.71
CA ALA A 84 5.15 -5.55 18.21
C ALA A 84 5.21 -4.03 18.37
N LEU A 85 4.14 -3.31 18.03
CA LEU A 85 4.04 -1.85 18.19
C LEU A 85 4.09 -1.42 19.65
N ALA A 86 3.51 -2.19 20.58
CA ALA A 86 3.61 -1.92 22.02
C ALA A 86 5.06 -1.87 22.52
N ILE A 87 6.01 -2.50 21.83
CA ILE A 87 7.43 -2.48 22.13
C ILE A 87 8.17 -1.48 21.23
N ALA A 88 8.02 -1.60 19.91
CA ALA A 88 8.76 -0.80 18.94
C ALA A 88 8.40 0.69 19.00
N GLY A 89 7.13 1.02 19.29
CA GLY A 89 6.68 2.40 19.48
C GLY A 89 7.34 3.07 20.69
N LYS A 90 7.49 2.34 21.80
CA LYS A 90 8.20 2.84 23.00
C LYS A 90 9.70 3.07 22.77
N LEU A 91 10.29 2.40 21.78
CA LEU A 91 11.68 2.61 21.38
C LEU A 91 11.86 3.83 20.46
N GLY A 92 10.78 4.49 20.04
CA GLY A 92 10.82 5.62 19.12
C GLY A 92 11.27 5.25 17.69
N ILE A 93 11.20 3.97 17.31
CA ILE A 93 11.63 3.46 16.00
C ILE A 93 10.44 3.07 15.09
N ALA A 94 9.23 3.16 15.63
CA ALA A 94 7.98 2.80 14.96
C ALA A 94 6.85 3.72 15.45
N PRO A 95 5.69 3.76 14.77
CA PRO A 95 4.52 4.48 15.27
C PRO A 95 4.18 4.08 16.70
N PRO A 96 3.89 5.04 17.60
CA PRO A 96 3.41 4.71 18.93
C PRO A 96 2.06 4.00 18.85
N LEU A 97 1.88 2.96 19.65
CA LEU A 97 0.58 2.32 19.83
C LEU A 97 -0.26 3.20 20.77
N LEU A 98 -1.35 3.77 20.24
CA LEU A 98 -2.26 4.67 20.98
C LEU A 98 -3.42 3.90 21.60
N PHE A 99 -3.92 2.87 20.90
CA PHE A 99 -5.01 2.04 21.37
C PHE A 99 -4.93 0.64 20.75
N ALA A 100 -5.29 -0.38 21.52
CA ALA A 100 -5.44 -1.76 21.03
C ALA A 100 -6.67 -2.39 21.68
N GLY A 101 -7.77 -2.47 20.92
CA GLY A 101 -9.00 -3.14 21.29
C GLY A 101 -9.08 -4.56 20.76
N ARG A 102 -10.30 -5.11 20.73
CA ARG A 102 -10.54 -6.48 20.24
C ARG A 102 -10.42 -6.59 18.71
N ARG A 103 -10.87 -5.56 18.00
CA ARG A 103 -10.93 -5.53 16.51
C ARG A 103 -10.40 -4.24 15.91
N SER A 104 -9.93 -3.31 16.75
CA SER A 104 -9.42 -1.99 16.37
C SER A 104 -8.06 -1.73 16.99
N LEU A 105 -7.11 -1.27 16.18
CA LEU A 105 -5.78 -0.85 16.59
C LEU A 105 -5.56 0.56 16.07
N VAL A 106 -5.20 1.48 16.98
CA VAL A 106 -4.83 2.85 16.62
C VAL A 106 -3.35 3.05 16.93
N ARG A 107 -2.63 3.51 15.92
CA ARG A 107 -1.22 3.89 16.03
C ARG A 107 -1.05 5.34 15.60
N GLY A 108 -0.09 6.05 16.17
CA GLY A 108 0.24 7.40 15.75
C GLY A 108 0.67 7.46 14.29
N TRP A 109 0.55 8.62 13.69
CA TRP A 109 1.13 8.91 12.38
C TRP A 109 2.63 9.20 12.55
N ILE A 110 3.47 8.69 11.67
CA ILE A 110 4.86 9.13 11.51
C ILE A 110 4.94 9.93 10.21
N ASP A 111 5.37 11.17 10.36
CA ASP A 111 5.67 12.00 9.21
C ASP A 111 7.01 11.56 8.60
N GLY A 112 6.94 10.97 7.43
CA GLY A 112 8.10 10.43 6.75
C GLY A 112 7.74 9.78 5.41
N LEU A 113 8.69 9.80 4.49
CA LEU A 113 8.56 9.21 3.17
C LEU A 113 9.13 7.79 3.14
N PRO A 114 8.43 6.83 2.52
CA PRO A 114 8.99 5.51 2.24
C PRO A 114 10.29 5.60 1.42
N VAL A 115 11.23 4.70 1.69
CA VAL A 115 12.59 4.73 1.09
C VAL A 115 12.58 4.73 -0.43
N HIS A 116 11.66 4.02 -1.07
CA HIS A 116 11.55 3.99 -2.54
C HIS A 116 11.17 5.36 -3.13
N ILE A 117 10.58 6.25 -2.33
CA ILE A 117 10.24 7.64 -2.67
C ILE A 117 11.34 8.59 -2.21
N ALA A 118 11.75 8.49 -0.95
CA ALA A 118 12.76 9.36 -0.35
C ALA A 118 14.14 9.18 -1.00
N LYS A 119 14.38 8.01 -1.61
CA LYS A 119 15.61 7.64 -2.34
C LYS A 119 16.87 8.22 -1.64
N PRO A 120 17.28 7.71 -0.45
CA PRO A 120 18.40 8.27 0.33
C PRO A 120 19.74 7.97 -0.35
N VAL A 121 19.97 8.56 -1.52
CA VAL A 121 21.17 8.37 -2.34
C VAL A 121 22.35 9.02 -1.62
N ALA A 122 23.46 8.27 -1.47
CA ALA A 122 24.68 8.67 -0.77
C ALA A 122 24.45 9.11 0.70
N ASP A 123 23.27 8.85 1.30
CA ASP A 123 22.92 9.24 2.67
C ASP A 123 23.39 8.18 3.69
N ALA A 124 24.68 8.23 4.03
CA ALA A 124 25.26 7.34 5.03
C ALA A 124 24.62 7.53 6.43
N ALA A 125 24.18 8.75 6.76
CA ALA A 125 23.58 9.08 8.06
C ALA A 125 22.22 8.38 8.22
N TYR A 126 21.39 8.40 7.18
CA TYR A 126 20.14 7.63 7.15
C TYR A 126 20.40 6.14 7.42
N PHE A 127 21.34 5.50 6.69
CA PHE A 127 21.61 4.07 6.85
C PHE A 127 22.24 3.74 8.20
N GLN A 128 22.98 4.66 8.83
CA GLN A 128 23.44 4.51 10.21
C GLN A 128 22.25 4.55 11.19
N SER A 129 21.32 5.48 10.98
CA SER A 129 20.07 5.56 11.76
C SER A 129 19.26 4.27 11.61
N ALA A 130 19.03 3.80 10.39
CA ALA A 130 18.31 2.56 10.10
C ALA A 130 18.95 1.35 10.81
N LYS A 131 20.28 1.28 10.79
CA LYS A 131 21.02 0.22 11.50
C LYS A 131 20.88 0.31 13.03
N ARG A 132 20.82 1.54 13.60
CA ARG A 132 20.54 1.75 15.03
C ARG A 132 19.13 1.30 15.39
N SER A 133 18.12 1.72 14.61
CA SER A 133 16.72 1.32 14.79
C SER A 133 16.54 -0.20 14.74
N LEU A 134 17.17 -0.86 13.76
CA LEU A 134 17.12 -2.31 13.64
C LEU A 134 17.80 -3.03 14.83
N ARG A 135 18.93 -2.50 15.30
CA ARG A 135 19.60 -3.04 16.49
C ARG A 135 18.76 -2.86 17.76
N ALA A 136 18.08 -1.73 17.92
CA ALA A 136 17.16 -1.49 19.03
C ALA A 136 16.01 -2.50 19.00
N LEU A 137 15.41 -2.72 17.84
CA LEU A 137 14.37 -3.72 17.62
C LEU A 137 14.84 -5.14 18.05
N HIS A 138 16.00 -5.56 17.53
CA HIS A 138 16.56 -6.89 17.84
C HIS A 138 16.97 -7.03 19.32
N ARG A 139 17.44 -5.94 19.97
CA ARG A 139 17.73 -5.96 21.41
C ARG A 139 16.48 -6.17 22.25
N ALA A 140 15.35 -5.65 21.81
CA ALA A 140 14.04 -5.86 22.44
C ALA A 140 13.42 -7.25 22.15
N GLY A 141 14.14 -8.13 21.45
CA GLY A 141 13.69 -9.47 21.12
C GLY A 141 12.66 -9.53 20.01
N LEU A 142 12.59 -8.49 19.17
CA LEU A 142 11.71 -8.44 18.00
C LEU A 142 12.50 -8.63 16.71
N THR A 143 11.88 -9.31 15.73
CA THR A 143 12.30 -9.30 14.32
C THR A 143 11.13 -8.80 13.48
N HIS A 144 11.41 -8.07 12.41
CA HIS A 144 10.37 -7.47 11.57
C HIS A 144 9.84 -8.46 10.52
N ASN A 145 10.74 -9.18 9.87
CA ASN A 145 10.50 -10.24 8.89
C ASN A 145 9.91 -9.78 7.54
N ASP A 146 9.72 -8.48 7.32
CA ASP A 146 9.23 -7.92 6.04
C ASP A 146 10.02 -6.68 5.59
N LEU A 147 11.30 -6.60 5.96
CA LEU A 147 12.18 -5.47 5.62
C LEU A 147 12.75 -5.53 4.19
N ALA A 148 12.36 -6.54 3.41
CA ALA A 148 12.63 -6.58 1.97
C ALA A 148 11.90 -5.48 1.23
N LYS A 149 10.74 -5.07 1.73
CA LYS A 149 9.93 -3.99 1.15
C LYS A 149 10.48 -2.63 1.58
N GLU A 150 10.84 -1.80 0.60
CA GLU A 150 11.30 -0.43 0.83
C GLU A 150 10.23 0.44 1.49
N GLN A 151 8.95 0.10 1.31
CA GLN A 151 7.80 0.77 1.91
C GLN A 151 7.75 0.66 3.43
N ASN A 152 8.37 -0.37 4.01
CA ASN A 152 8.38 -0.60 5.45
C ASN A 152 9.51 0.18 6.17
N TRP A 153 10.34 0.88 5.40
CA TRP A 153 11.32 1.82 5.87
C TRP A 153 10.89 3.24 5.54
N LEU A 154 10.82 4.10 6.54
CA LEU A 154 10.52 5.53 6.38
C LEU A 154 11.79 6.36 6.59
N ARG A 155 11.92 7.43 5.82
CA ARG A 155 12.84 8.55 6.11
C ARG A 155 12.00 9.68 6.66
N THR A 156 12.15 9.96 7.94
CA THR A 156 11.43 11.03 8.64
C THR A 156 11.94 12.41 8.22
N SER A 157 11.20 13.47 8.51
CA SER A 157 11.55 14.84 8.17
C SER A 157 12.91 15.28 8.74
N ASP A 158 13.29 14.72 9.90
CA ASP A 158 14.61 14.94 10.52
C ASP A 158 15.73 14.02 9.97
N GLY A 159 15.45 13.28 8.89
CA GLY A 159 16.42 12.41 8.21
C GLY A 159 16.67 11.05 8.89
N ARG A 160 15.97 10.74 9.98
CA ARG A 160 16.10 9.45 10.67
C ARG A 160 15.29 8.35 10.00
N ALA A 161 15.63 7.10 10.32
CA ALA A 161 14.89 5.94 9.86
C ALA A 161 13.85 5.52 10.90
N ALA A 162 12.62 5.25 10.43
CA ALA A 162 11.57 4.59 11.19
C ALA A 162 11.06 3.35 10.45
N LEU A 163 10.40 2.45 11.18
CA LEU A 163 9.85 1.19 10.70
C LEU A 163 8.32 1.24 10.74
N THR A 164 7.67 0.63 9.76
CA THR A 164 6.21 0.49 9.71
C THR A 164 5.82 -0.92 9.28
N ASP A 165 4.53 -1.28 9.42
CA ASP A 165 3.95 -2.57 9.03
C ASP A 165 4.52 -3.80 9.78
N PHE A 166 4.23 -3.87 11.07
CA PHE A 166 4.67 -4.95 11.96
C PHE A 166 3.82 -6.23 11.92
N GLN A 167 2.97 -6.43 10.93
CA GLN A 167 2.07 -7.58 10.83
C GLN A 167 2.80 -8.93 10.85
N LEU A 168 3.99 -8.98 10.26
CA LEU A 168 4.82 -10.19 10.19
C LEU A 168 5.90 -10.24 11.29
N ALA A 169 5.93 -9.26 12.19
CA ALA A 169 6.93 -9.20 13.25
C ALA A 169 6.81 -10.39 14.21
N SER A 170 7.93 -10.90 14.68
CA SER A 170 7.99 -11.99 15.66
C SER A 170 8.66 -11.55 16.94
N ARG A 171 8.07 -11.93 18.08
CA ARG A 171 8.63 -11.69 19.41
C ARG A 171 9.26 -12.96 19.97
N PHE A 172 10.48 -12.84 20.45
CA PHE A 172 11.26 -13.92 21.05
C PHE A 172 11.63 -13.57 22.49
N ARG A 173 11.40 -14.50 23.42
CA ARG A 173 11.83 -14.36 24.82
C ARG A 173 13.32 -14.63 25.00
N ARG A 174 13.91 -15.43 24.09
CA ARG A 174 15.32 -15.82 24.10
C ARG A 174 15.92 -15.64 22.71
N ARG A 175 17.21 -15.37 22.62
CA ARG A 175 17.96 -15.29 21.37
C ARG A 175 18.25 -16.68 20.80
N SER A 176 17.18 -17.40 20.46
CA SER A 176 17.24 -18.73 19.85
C SER A 176 17.93 -18.71 18.47
N PHE A 177 18.20 -19.88 17.93
CA PHE A 177 18.70 -20.01 16.55
C PHE A 177 17.76 -19.35 15.54
N LEU A 178 16.45 -19.56 15.69
CA LEU A 178 15.42 -18.96 14.82
C LEU A 178 15.43 -17.42 14.91
N PHE A 179 15.55 -16.85 16.12
CA PHE A 179 15.71 -15.40 16.28
C PHE A 179 16.93 -14.88 15.52
N ARG A 180 18.09 -15.53 15.69
CA ARG A 180 19.33 -15.10 15.03
C ARG A 180 19.22 -15.16 13.51
N LEU A 181 18.53 -16.16 12.99
CA LEU A 181 18.30 -16.34 11.57
C LEU A 181 17.42 -15.22 11.01
N MET A 182 16.27 -14.92 11.65
CA MET A 182 15.35 -13.86 11.23
C MET A 182 16.00 -12.47 11.38
N ALA A 183 16.70 -12.22 12.48
CA ALA A 183 17.44 -10.97 12.70
C ALA A 183 18.56 -10.76 11.66
N TYR A 184 19.20 -11.83 11.22
CA TYR A 184 20.20 -11.78 10.16
C TYR A 184 19.57 -11.43 8.80
N GLU A 185 18.38 -11.98 8.48
CA GLU A 185 17.66 -11.64 7.25
C GLU A 185 17.16 -10.17 7.27
N ASP A 186 16.64 -9.69 8.40
CA ASP A 186 16.30 -8.29 8.58
C ASP A 186 17.50 -7.37 8.28
N LEU A 187 18.66 -7.68 8.85
CA LEU A 187 19.91 -6.93 8.59
C LEU A 187 20.30 -7.02 7.11
N ARG A 188 20.19 -8.19 6.52
CA ARG A 188 20.56 -8.41 5.13
C ARG A 188 19.67 -7.62 4.16
N HIS A 189 18.39 -7.47 4.47
CA HIS A 189 17.46 -6.64 3.70
C HIS A 189 17.83 -5.15 3.80
N LEU A 190 18.14 -4.65 5.02
CA LEU A 190 18.66 -3.30 5.19
C LEU A 190 19.93 -3.06 4.35
N LEU A 191 20.85 -4.00 4.35
CA LEU A 191 22.11 -3.87 3.61
C LEU A 191 21.90 -3.93 2.09
N LYS A 192 20.87 -4.63 1.59
CA LYS A 192 20.49 -4.59 0.17
C LYS A 192 20.01 -3.19 -0.24
N HIS A 193 19.17 -2.54 0.59
CA HIS A 193 18.76 -1.16 0.35
C HIS A 193 19.95 -0.21 0.40
N LYS A 194 20.84 -0.36 1.41
CA LYS A 194 22.07 0.42 1.50
C LYS A 194 22.95 0.25 0.26
N ARG A 195 23.09 -0.97 -0.27
CA ARG A 195 23.84 -1.23 -1.51
C ARG A 195 23.21 -0.54 -2.72
N ARG A 196 21.88 -0.43 -2.75
CA ARG A 196 21.15 0.23 -3.85
C ARG A 196 21.34 1.75 -3.83
N TYR A 197 21.29 2.37 -2.65
CA TYR A 197 21.23 3.83 -2.52
C TYR A 197 22.54 4.49 -2.07
N ALA A 198 23.42 3.78 -1.36
CA ALA A 198 24.68 4.31 -0.82
C ALA A 198 25.78 3.22 -0.82
N PRO A 199 26.12 2.65 -2.00
CA PRO A 199 27.04 1.52 -2.12
C PRO A 199 28.45 1.85 -1.60
N GLU A 200 28.91 3.10 -1.75
CA GLU A 200 30.21 3.59 -1.28
C GLU A 200 30.33 3.55 0.25
N SER A 201 29.24 3.69 0.98
CA SER A 201 29.22 3.70 2.44
C SER A 201 29.23 2.29 3.06
N LEU A 202 29.25 1.22 2.23
CA LEU A 202 29.31 -0.17 2.71
C LEU A 202 30.67 -0.51 3.30
N THR A 203 30.67 -0.97 4.55
CA THR A 203 31.88 -1.49 5.20
C THR A 203 32.28 -2.86 4.65
N ALA A 204 33.54 -3.28 4.86
CA ALA A 204 33.99 -4.60 4.46
C ALA A 204 33.18 -5.74 5.13
N GLY A 205 32.75 -5.55 6.38
CA GLY A 205 31.90 -6.49 7.10
C GLY A 205 30.51 -6.60 6.46
N GLU A 206 29.90 -5.48 6.07
CA GLU A 206 28.61 -5.44 5.42
C GLU A 206 28.64 -6.08 4.03
N ARG A 207 29.71 -5.85 3.27
CA ARG A 207 29.94 -6.53 1.98
C ARG A 207 30.03 -8.06 2.15
N ARG A 208 30.72 -8.54 3.21
CA ARG A 208 30.78 -9.97 3.54
C ARG A 208 29.40 -10.56 3.88
N VAL A 209 28.55 -9.82 4.61
CA VAL A 209 27.16 -10.24 4.90
C VAL A 209 26.35 -10.36 3.61
N LEU A 210 26.48 -9.40 2.70
CA LEU A 210 25.80 -9.42 1.40
C LEU A 210 26.28 -10.53 0.47
N ALA A 211 27.57 -10.87 0.49
CA ALA A 211 28.18 -11.92 -0.33
C ALA A 211 27.72 -13.33 0.09
N ARG A 212 27.39 -13.54 1.37
CA ARG A 212 26.90 -14.83 1.85
C ARG A 212 25.47 -15.06 1.33
N LYS A 213 25.28 -16.14 0.54
CA LYS A 213 23.95 -16.57 0.12
C LYS A 213 23.11 -16.94 1.34
N SER A 214 21.90 -16.38 1.45
CA SER A 214 20.99 -16.72 2.53
C SER A 214 20.63 -18.21 2.47
N TRP A 215 20.77 -18.89 3.60
CA TRP A 215 20.34 -20.28 3.76
C TRP A 215 18.80 -20.40 3.64
N LEU A 216 18.04 -19.43 4.15
CA LEU A 216 16.59 -19.33 3.97
C LEU A 216 16.23 -19.19 2.49
N THR A 217 16.95 -18.36 1.72
CA THR A 217 16.74 -18.26 0.29
C THR A 217 17.00 -19.60 -0.41
N ARG A 218 17.98 -20.37 0.03
CA ARG A 218 18.26 -21.70 -0.54
C ARG A 218 17.15 -22.70 -0.24
N ILE A 219 16.64 -22.76 1.00
CA ILE A 219 15.49 -23.61 1.37
C ILE A 219 14.23 -23.13 0.64
N TRP A 220 13.96 -21.82 0.64
CA TRP A 220 12.83 -21.24 -0.08
C TRP A 220 12.86 -21.57 -1.57
N MET A 221 14.01 -21.44 -2.21
CA MET A 221 14.17 -21.79 -3.62
C MET A 221 14.02 -23.30 -3.86
N ALA A 222 14.42 -24.12 -2.91
CA ALA A 222 14.34 -25.59 -3.05
C ALA A 222 12.91 -26.13 -2.78
N THR A 223 12.19 -25.54 -1.81
CA THR A 223 10.90 -26.07 -1.33
C THR A 223 9.76 -25.05 -1.42
N GLY A 224 9.95 -23.86 -0.91
CA GLY A 224 8.91 -22.83 -0.78
C GLY A 224 8.47 -22.24 -2.10
N LYS A 225 9.37 -22.12 -3.07
CA LYS A 225 9.05 -21.58 -4.40
C LYS A 225 8.08 -22.49 -5.16
N ARG A 226 8.22 -23.81 -5.04
CA ARG A 226 7.29 -24.78 -5.66
C ARG A 226 5.92 -24.74 -5.04
N VAL A 227 5.85 -24.72 -3.69
CA VAL A 227 4.58 -24.62 -2.95
C VAL A 227 3.93 -23.26 -3.14
N TYR A 228 4.70 -22.18 -3.11
CA TYR A 228 4.22 -20.83 -3.38
C TYR A 228 3.64 -20.69 -4.79
N TYR A 229 4.32 -21.18 -5.83
CA TYR A 229 3.80 -21.18 -7.20
C TYR A 229 2.59 -22.10 -7.37
N TRP A 230 2.54 -23.23 -6.67
CA TRP A 230 1.38 -24.09 -6.68
C TRP A 230 0.15 -23.40 -6.06
N ILE A 231 0.32 -22.71 -4.90
CA ILE A 231 -0.74 -21.95 -4.25
C ILE A 231 -1.11 -20.69 -5.05
N THR A 232 -0.14 -19.92 -5.50
CA THR A 232 -0.41 -18.65 -6.20
C THR A 232 -0.92 -18.83 -7.61
N ARG A 233 -0.40 -19.81 -8.37
CA ARG A 233 -0.88 -20.12 -9.73
C ARG A 233 -2.10 -21.03 -9.72
N GLY A 234 -2.16 -22.01 -8.81
CA GLY A 234 -3.24 -22.99 -8.76
C GLY A 234 -4.49 -22.50 -8.03
N VAL A 235 -4.34 -21.76 -6.92
CA VAL A 235 -5.46 -21.35 -6.06
C VAL A 235 -5.77 -19.85 -6.18
N LEU A 236 -4.76 -18.98 -6.34
CA LEU A 236 -4.94 -17.53 -6.33
C LEU A 236 -4.80 -16.87 -7.71
N ASN A 237 -4.42 -17.61 -8.73
CA ASN A 237 -4.25 -17.14 -10.13
C ASN A 237 -3.51 -15.78 -10.25
N VAL A 238 -2.41 -15.63 -9.50
CA VAL A 238 -1.59 -14.41 -9.49
C VAL A 238 -0.52 -14.55 -10.55
N ALA A 239 -0.67 -13.86 -11.67
CA ALA A 239 0.36 -13.75 -12.69
C ALA A 239 1.56 -12.91 -12.22
N ASP A 240 2.76 -13.24 -12.68
CA ASP A 240 4.00 -12.51 -12.36
C ASP A 240 3.92 -11.04 -12.80
N ARG A 241 4.36 -10.15 -11.93
CA ARG A 241 4.23 -8.69 -12.03
C ARG A 241 5.41 -8.04 -12.75
N GLU A 242 5.84 -8.55 -13.88
CA GLU A 242 6.78 -7.80 -14.70
C GLU A 242 6.02 -7.04 -15.79
N GLY A 243 5.95 -5.72 -15.61
CA GLY A 243 5.67 -4.76 -16.67
C GLY A 243 4.19 -4.55 -17.01
N GLY A 244 3.52 -3.63 -16.32
CA GLY A 244 2.31 -2.96 -16.84
C GLY A 244 2.54 -2.20 -18.15
N GLY A 245 3.76 -2.26 -18.70
CA GLY A 245 4.21 -1.46 -19.82
C GLY A 245 3.52 -1.76 -21.14
N LEU A 246 3.30 -3.01 -21.52
CA LEU A 246 2.77 -3.33 -22.85
C LEU A 246 1.35 -2.80 -23.05
N ARG A 247 0.42 -3.06 -22.14
CA ARG A 247 -0.96 -2.57 -22.30
C ARG A 247 -1.08 -1.05 -22.20
N LEU A 248 -0.23 -0.40 -21.40
CA LEU A 248 -0.20 1.05 -21.31
C LEU A 248 0.32 1.67 -22.61
N VAL A 249 1.25 1.00 -23.29
CA VAL A 249 1.80 1.48 -24.58
C VAL A 249 0.86 1.13 -25.73
N ASP A 250 0.33 -0.09 -25.77
CA ASP A 250 -0.42 -0.61 -26.92
C ASP A 250 -1.91 -0.25 -26.86
N ASP A 251 -2.56 -0.44 -25.69
CA ASP A 251 -4.01 -0.30 -25.56
C ASP A 251 -4.45 1.12 -25.12
N ALA A 252 -3.68 1.79 -24.25
CA ALA A 252 -4.13 3.03 -23.64
C ALA A 252 -4.32 4.20 -24.64
N PRO A 253 -3.50 4.40 -25.67
CA PRO A 253 -3.75 5.45 -26.67
C PRO A 253 -5.06 5.27 -27.40
N ALA A 254 -5.36 4.04 -27.86
CA ALA A 254 -6.60 3.72 -28.56
C ALA A 254 -7.82 3.87 -27.65
N LEU A 255 -7.73 3.44 -26.40
CA LEU A 255 -8.78 3.59 -25.38
C LEU A 255 -9.01 5.07 -25.03
N THR A 256 -7.97 5.86 -24.88
CA THR A 256 -8.08 7.30 -24.62
C THR A 256 -8.78 8.00 -25.78
N ALA A 257 -8.38 7.71 -27.00
CA ALA A 257 -9.02 8.26 -28.21
C ALA A 257 -10.49 7.84 -28.32
N TRP A 258 -10.81 6.59 -27.97
CA TRP A 258 -12.19 6.10 -27.97
C TRP A 258 -13.03 6.80 -26.91
N LEU A 259 -12.55 6.94 -25.68
CA LEU A 259 -13.24 7.67 -24.61
C LEU A 259 -13.52 9.12 -25.00
N LYS A 260 -12.56 9.81 -25.59
CA LYS A 260 -12.70 11.22 -26.02
C LYS A 260 -13.67 11.44 -27.20
N ARG A 261 -14.08 10.41 -27.93
CA ARG A 261 -15.12 10.52 -28.97
C ARG A 261 -16.53 10.61 -28.39
N HIS A 262 -16.70 10.22 -27.12
CA HIS A 262 -18.02 10.25 -26.49
C HIS A 262 -18.42 11.69 -26.16
N PRO A 263 -19.64 12.16 -26.55
CA PRO A 263 -20.04 13.55 -26.37
C PRO A 263 -20.00 14.05 -24.92
N SER A 264 -20.26 13.16 -23.95
CA SER A 264 -20.25 13.48 -22.53
C SER A 264 -18.84 13.52 -21.93
N VAL A 265 -17.78 13.18 -22.68
CA VAL A 265 -16.40 13.13 -22.20
C VAL A 265 -15.64 14.36 -22.69
N ARG A 266 -15.19 15.20 -21.73
CA ARG A 266 -14.35 16.38 -22.04
C ARG A 266 -12.89 16.01 -22.23
N ASP A 267 -12.38 15.14 -21.36
CA ASP A 267 -11.00 14.64 -21.43
C ASP A 267 -10.88 13.28 -20.73
N ALA A 268 -9.81 12.54 -21.00
CA ALA A 268 -9.55 11.27 -20.37
C ALA A 268 -8.05 11.02 -20.23
N ALA A 269 -7.67 10.41 -19.12
CA ALA A 269 -6.31 9.94 -18.86
C ALA A 269 -6.33 8.47 -18.46
N ILE A 270 -5.41 7.67 -18.98
CA ILE A 270 -5.27 6.25 -18.64
C ILE A 270 -3.90 6.02 -18.05
N VAL A 271 -3.87 5.38 -16.90
CA VAL A 271 -2.65 5.01 -16.18
C VAL A 271 -2.70 3.53 -15.79
N ALA A 272 -1.54 2.94 -15.55
CA ALA A 272 -1.46 1.56 -15.12
C ALA A 272 -1.65 1.43 -13.60
N PHE A 273 -2.21 0.31 -13.13
CA PHE A 273 -2.26 -0.03 -11.72
C PHE A 273 -2.06 -1.53 -11.52
N PRO A 274 -1.60 -1.97 -10.33
CA PRO A 274 -1.49 -3.39 -10.02
C PRO A 274 -2.86 -4.06 -10.00
N ASP A 275 -3.08 -5.02 -10.88
CA ASP A 275 -4.28 -5.83 -10.92
C ASP A 275 -3.95 -7.30 -10.65
N ARG A 276 -4.76 -7.97 -9.80
CA ARG A 276 -4.52 -9.36 -9.41
C ARG A 276 -4.74 -10.36 -10.53
N ARG A 277 -5.58 -10.04 -11.51
CA ARG A 277 -5.95 -10.94 -12.60
C ARG A 277 -5.00 -10.84 -13.78
N SER A 278 -4.62 -9.61 -14.13
CA SER A 278 -3.81 -9.30 -15.30
C SER A 278 -2.36 -8.92 -14.99
N GLY A 279 -1.97 -8.88 -13.69
CA GLY A 279 -0.68 -8.36 -13.23
C GLY A 279 -0.63 -6.83 -13.26
N ALA A 280 -0.94 -6.22 -14.40
CA ALA A 280 -1.12 -4.79 -14.54
C ALA A 280 -2.42 -4.51 -15.30
N GLY A 281 -3.29 -3.72 -14.67
CA GLY A 281 -4.54 -3.23 -15.24
C GLY A 281 -4.42 -1.78 -15.70
N LEU A 282 -5.39 -1.33 -16.47
CA LEU A 282 -5.56 0.05 -16.89
C LEU A 282 -6.65 0.72 -16.03
N TYR A 283 -6.34 1.91 -15.54
CA TYR A 283 -7.26 2.76 -14.80
C TYR A 283 -7.52 4.02 -15.63
N ALA A 284 -8.76 4.19 -16.08
CA ALA A 284 -9.19 5.36 -16.81
C ALA A 284 -9.81 6.38 -15.85
N PHE A 285 -9.31 7.60 -15.88
CA PHE A 285 -9.93 8.78 -15.30
C PHE A 285 -10.58 9.56 -16.42
N VAL A 286 -11.89 9.82 -16.29
CA VAL A 286 -12.70 10.44 -17.35
C VAL A 286 -13.30 11.74 -16.83
N GLU A 287 -12.98 12.86 -17.48
CA GLU A 287 -13.56 14.16 -17.15
C GLU A 287 -14.95 14.29 -17.78
N SER A 288 -15.98 14.22 -16.94
CA SER A 288 -17.38 14.29 -17.36
C SER A 288 -18.28 14.72 -16.20
N ASP A 289 -19.45 15.27 -16.53
CA ASP A 289 -20.50 15.57 -15.55
C ASP A 289 -21.53 14.42 -15.45
N THR A 290 -21.43 13.43 -16.35
CA THR A 290 -22.29 12.24 -16.35
C THR A 290 -21.83 11.26 -15.27
N PRO A 291 -22.73 10.74 -14.40
CA PRO A 291 -22.34 9.76 -13.38
C PRO A 291 -21.71 8.49 -13.95
N ASP A 292 -20.76 7.90 -13.23
CA ASP A 292 -20.02 6.67 -13.61
C ASP A 292 -20.92 5.59 -14.22
N ALA A 293 -22.00 5.24 -13.53
CA ALA A 293 -22.90 4.16 -13.95
C ALA A 293 -23.66 4.48 -15.24
N SER A 294 -23.97 5.76 -15.49
CA SER A 294 -24.64 6.20 -16.70
C SER A 294 -23.67 6.22 -17.87
N LEU A 295 -22.51 6.81 -17.68
CA LEU A 295 -21.45 6.84 -18.69
C LEU A 295 -21.00 5.42 -19.09
N LEU A 296 -20.84 4.51 -18.12
CA LEU A 296 -20.51 3.11 -18.40
C LEU A 296 -21.58 2.41 -19.26
N ARG A 297 -22.88 2.69 -19.02
CA ARG A 297 -23.96 2.13 -19.85
C ARG A 297 -23.95 2.69 -21.26
N GLU A 298 -23.73 4.00 -21.41
CA GLU A 298 -23.62 4.66 -22.69
C GLU A 298 -22.42 4.14 -23.49
N LEU A 299 -21.27 4.01 -22.86
CA LEU A 299 -20.07 3.44 -23.46
C LEU A 299 -20.24 1.96 -23.84
N ALA A 300 -20.95 1.18 -23.05
CA ALA A 300 -21.24 -0.22 -23.36
C ALA A 300 -22.19 -0.40 -24.56
N ALA A 301 -22.99 0.61 -24.87
CA ALA A 301 -23.87 0.61 -26.06
C ALA A 301 -23.11 0.95 -27.34
N THR A 302 -21.91 1.50 -27.27
CA THR A 302 -21.04 1.79 -28.41
C THR A 302 -20.12 0.62 -28.73
N ALA A 303 -19.54 0.58 -29.94
CA ALA A 303 -18.55 -0.45 -30.29
C ALA A 303 -17.38 -0.43 -29.32
N VAL A 304 -17.33 -1.45 -28.46
CA VAL A 304 -16.36 -1.53 -27.35
C VAL A 304 -15.03 -2.04 -27.90
N PRO A 305 -13.90 -1.40 -27.60
CA PRO A 305 -12.59 -1.96 -27.85
C PRO A 305 -12.44 -3.34 -27.23
N ALA A 306 -11.70 -4.22 -27.85
CA ALA A 306 -11.52 -5.60 -27.40
C ALA A 306 -10.96 -5.74 -25.97
N ARG A 307 -10.40 -4.65 -25.42
CA ARG A 307 -9.81 -4.61 -24.08
C ARG A 307 -10.17 -3.30 -23.36
N MET A 308 -11.27 -3.30 -22.61
CA MET A 308 -11.67 -2.19 -21.73
C MET A 308 -10.69 -2.00 -20.55
N PRO A 309 -10.62 -0.78 -19.96
CA PRO A 309 -9.91 -0.57 -18.73
C PRO A 309 -10.58 -1.34 -17.58
N GLU A 310 -9.79 -1.92 -16.69
CA GLU A 310 -10.31 -2.66 -15.53
C GLU A 310 -10.99 -1.73 -14.54
N ARG A 311 -10.67 -0.44 -14.56
CA ARG A 311 -11.32 0.58 -13.75
C ARG A 311 -11.56 1.84 -14.57
N LEU A 312 -12.74 2.43 -14.37
CA LEU A 312 -13.10 3.72 -14.94
C LEU A 312 -13.71 4.56 -13.81
N GLN A 313 -13.15 5.72 -13.58
CA GLN A 313 -13.63 6.71 -12.62
C GLN A 313 -13.97 8.00 -13.34
N VAL A 314 -15.21 8.45 -13.22
CA VAL A 314 -15.62 9.77 -13.71
C VAL A 314 -15.28 10.82 -12.67
N VAL A 315 -14.72 11.92 -13.14
CA VAL A 315 -14.33 13.05 -12.30
C VAL A 315 -14.82 14.36 -12.93
N PRO A 316 -15.23 15.35 -12.14
CA PRO A 316 -15.70 16.63 -12.69
C PRO A 316 -14.57 17.38 -13.41
N ARG A 317 -13.32 17.21 -12.95
CA ARG A 317 -12.12 17.85 -13.53
C ARG A 317 -10.90 16.97 -13.33
N LEU A 318 -10.03 16.87 -14.33
CA LEU A 318 -8.71 16.26 -14.23
C LEU A 318 -7.66 17.25 -13.69
N PRO A 319 -6.66 16.80 -12.90
CA PRO A 319 -5.60 17.66 -12.40
C PRO A 319 -4.67 18.07 -13.56
N ARG A 320 -4.33 19.36 -13.60
CA ARG A 320 -3.45 19.96 -14.63
C ARG A 320 -2.39 20.84 -13.96
N ASP A 321 -1.23 20.90 -14.56
CA ASP A 321 -0.20 21.83 -14.14
C ASP A 321 -0.50 23.28 -14.57
N GLY A 322 0.37 24.21 -14.20
CA GLY A 322 0.23 25.63 -14.56
C GLY A 322 0.27 25.92 -16.06
N LEU A 323 0.70 24.97 -16.89
CA LEU A 323 0.73 25.05 -18.35
C LEU A 323 -0.47 24.33 -19.00
N GLY A 324 -1.38 23.78 -18.20
CA GLY A 324 -2.58 23.06 -18.68
C GLY A 324 -2.34 21.59 -19.04
N ALA A 325 -1.12 21.04 -18.86
CA ALA A 325 -0.85 19.64 -19.11
C ALA A 325 -1.40 18.76 -18.00
N LEU A 326 -1.89 17.56 -18.35
CA LEU A 326 -2.44 16.60 -17.39
C LEU A 326 -1.35 16.09 -16.43
N ARG A 327 -1.65 16.12 -15.12
CA ARG A 327 -0.81 15.57 -14.06
C ARG A 327 -0.98 14.05 -13.96
N THR A 328 -0.51 13.35 -14.98
CA THR A 328 -0.55 11.89 -15.05
C THR A 328 0.27 11.23 -13.92
N ASP A 329 1.29 11.91 -13.40
CA ASP A 329 2.05 11.52 -12.22
C ASP A 329 1.15 11.40 -10.97
N ILE A 330 0.30 12.39 -10.71
CA ILE A 330 -0.67 12.38 -9.60
C ILE A 330 -1.73 11.29 -9.84
N LEU A 331 -2.29 11.20 -11.05
CA LEU A 331 -3.27 10.19 -11.40
C LEU A 331 -2.71 8.76 -11.24
N GLN A 332 -1.42 8.57 -11.58
CA GLN A 332 -0.72 7.30 -11.37
C GLN A 332 -0.65 6.94 -9.88
N LEU A 333 -0.31 7.88 -9.00
CA LEU A 333 -0.28 7.66 -7.54
C LEU A 333 -1.67 7.32 -6.99
N ILE A 334 -2.72 7.97 -7.48
CA ILE A 334 -4.11 7.66 -7.08
C ILE A 334 -4.49 6.25 -7.53
N ALA A 335 -4.21 5.88 -8.78
CA ALA A 335 -4.49 4.55 -9.31
C ALA A 335 -3.77 3.45 -8.53
N MET A 336 -2.55 3.73 -8.06
CA MET A 336 -1.73 2.83 -7.25
C MET A 336 -2.05 2.88 -5.75
N ASN A 337 -3.03 3.70 -5.33
CA ASN A 337 -3.38 3.95 -3.93
C ASN A 337 -2.18 4.44 -3.08
N GLN A 338 -1.28 5.21 -3.69
CA GLN A 338 -0.12 5.85 -3.03
C GLN A 338 -0.42 7.32 -2.69
N ILE A 339 -1.58 7.57 -2.13
CA ILE A 339 -2.14 8.90 -1.90
C ILE A 339 -1.38 9.75 -0.88
N ASP A 340 -0.65 9.12 0.02
CA ASP A 340 0.22 9.76 1.01
C ASP A 340 1.47 10.42 0.38
N LEU A 341 1.71 10.19 -0.91
CA LEU A 341 2.83 10.76 -1.66
C LEU A 341 2.43 11.95 -2.54
N ILE A 342 1.15 12.30 -2.54
CA ILE A 342 0.61 13.32 -3.44
C ILE A 342 0.86 14.73 -2.89
N ASP A 343 0.70 14.95 -1.58
CA ASP A 343 0.80 16.28 -0.97
C ASP A 343 2.06 17.08 -1.39
N PRO A 344 3.28 16.48 -1.45
CA PRO A 344 4.48 17.21 -1.86
C PRO A 344 4.52 17.60 -3.36
N LEU A 345 3.63 17.00 -4.18
CA LEU A 345 3.58 17.23 -5.62
C LEU A 345 2.57 18.30 -6.03
N ILE A 346 1.68 18.68 -5.12
CA ILE A 346 0.63 19.67 -5.36
C ILE A 346 1.24 21.08 -5.41
N ALA A 347 0.97 21.80 -6.49
CA ALA A 347 1.52 23.12 -6.73
C ALA A 347 0.60 24.27 -6.28
N SER A 348 -0.71 24.00 -6.08
CA SER A 348 -1.70 25.04 -5.73
C SER A 348 -2.86 24.49 -4.93
N GLU A 349 -3.56 25.33 -4.17
CA GLU A 349 -4.78 24.93 -3.43
C GLU A 349 -5.92 24.52 -4.38
N ALA A 350 -6.02 25.13 -5.56
CA ALA A 350 -6.99 24.71 -6.57
C ALA A 350 -6.72 23.29 -7.08
N GLU A 351 -5.46 22.94 -7.32
CA GLU A 351 -5.06 21.57 -7.68
C GLU A 351 -5.37 20.59 -6.54
N LYS A 352 -5.10 21.01 -5.30
CA LYS A 352 -5.37 20.20 -4.11
C LYS A 352 -6.86 19.82 -3.97
N GLU A 353 -7.75 20.78 -4.21
CA GLU A 353 -9.19 20.52 -4.17
C GLU A 353 -9.64 19.50 -5.25
N VAL A 354 -9.15 19.65 -6.48
CA VAL A 354 -9.41 18.73 -7.58
C VAL A 354 -8.91 17.33 -7.21
N VAL A 355 -7.66 17.23 -6.75
CA VAL A 355 -7.04 15.96 -6.37
C VAL A 355 -7.77 15.31 -5.20
N ALA A 356 -8.17 16.07 -4.19
CA ALA A 356 -8.91 15.56 -3.03
C ALA A 356 -10.25 14.90 -3.44
N ARG A 357 -10.97 15.50 -4.39
CA ARG A 357 -12.22 14.92 -4.94
C ARG A 357 -11.96 13.60 -5.67
N ILE A 358 -10.90 13.53 -6.49
CA ILE A 358 -10.52 12.31 -7.20
C ILE A 358 -10.12 11.21 -6.20
N VAL A 359 -9.32 11.55 -5.20
CA VAL A 359 -8.89 10.64 -4.12
C VAL A 359 -10.09 10.09 -3.35
N ALA A 360 -11.08 10.94 -3.03
CA ALA A 360 -12.28 10.52 -2.30
C ALA A 360 -13.11 9.47 -3.06
N GLY A 361 -13.19 9.58 -4.39
CA GLY A 361 -13.92 8.67 -5.28
C GLY A 361 -13.10 7.53 -5.86
N ARG A 362 -11.82 7.36 -5.49
CA ARG A 362 -10.96 6.36 -6.13
C ARG A 362 -11.44 4.92 -5.93
N HIS A 363 -11.32 4.12 -6.96
CA HIS A 363 -11.79 2.73 -6.96
C HIS A 363 -10.73 1.74 -6.42
N ASN A 364 -9.44 2.10 -6.45
CA ASN A 364 -8.40 1.24 -5.90
C ASN A 364 -8.12 1.60 -4.44
N LEU A 365 -8.59 0.75 -3.52
CA LEU A 365 -8.34 0.86 -2.08
C LEU A 365 -7.44 -0.27 -1.55
N ARG A 366 -6.92 -1.14 -2.43
CA ARG A 366 -6.29 -2.40 -2.04
C ARG A 366 -4.78 -2.39 -2.12
N ASP A 367 -4.26 -2.01 -3.25
CA ASP A 367 -2.83 -2.16 -3.53
C ASP A 367 -2.12 -0.82 -3.42
N ARG A 368 -0.98 -0.82 -2.74
CA ARG A 368 -0.11 0.33 -2.51
C ARG A 368 1.31 0.06 -3.03
N TYR A 369 1.44 -0.78 -4.06
CA TYR A 369 2.73 -1.14 -4.61
C TYR A 369 3.08 -0.26 -5.81
N ALA A 370 4.36 0.13 -5.89
CA ALA A 370 4.92 0.65 -7.13
C ALA A 370 4.95 -0.47 -8.19
N LEU A 371 4.59 -0.13 -9.42
CA LEU A 371 4.76 -0.99 -10.58
C LEU A 371 6.23 -1.13 -10.94
#